data_ae8ae90a8f00d4a7bdfc92f0c58c4408
#
_entry.id   ae8ae90a8f00d4a7bdfc92f0c58c4408
#
_cell.length_a   1.000
_cell.length_b   1.000
_cell.length_c   1.000
_cell.angle_alpha   90.00
_cell.angle_beta   90.00
_cell.angle_gamma   90.00
#
_symmetry.space_group_name_H-M   'P 1'
#
loop_
_entity.id
_entity.type
_entity.pdbx_description
1 polymer ?
#
loop_
_entity_poly.entity_id
_entity_poly.type
_entity_poly.pdbx_seq_one_letter_code
_entity_poly.pdbx_strand_id
1 'polypeptide(L)'
;MKLTIIADDKLVSKDGVGYNNLDLSFLDSDVWAVQWDTNKGHIEKRDLSIVEITDITPFNTAIAKWTEANDAAAAAAAPNEQSFRAERDYLLESSDWTVLADSPLSSTKQAEWKTYRQALRDLPASTTDYANVTYPTPPSV
;
A
#
# COMPACT_ATOMS: atom_id res chain seq x y z
N MET A 1 -18.65 10.92 6.80
CA MET A 1 -18.32 9.75 5.97
C MET A 1 -19.10 9.89 4.65
N LYS A 2 -18.38 9.82 3.55
CA LYS A 2 -18.98 9.64 2.21
C LYS A 2 -18.86 8.20 1.80
N LEU A 3 -19.91 7.62 1.23
CA LEU A 3 -19.91 6.24 0.73
C LEU A 3 -20.58 6.18 -0.64
N THR A 4 -19.95 5.51 -1.57
CA THR A 4 -20.52 5.14 -2.87
C THR A 4 -20.39 3.63 -3.04
N ILE A 5 -21.48 2.96 -3.39
CA ILE A 5 -21.52 1.56 -3.76
C ILE A 5 -22.05 1.47 -5.19
N ILE A 6 -21.39 0.72 -6.07
CA ILE A 6 -21.87 0.40 -7.42
C ILE A 6 -21.90 -1.11 -7.55
N ALA A 7 -23.10 -1.68 -7.62
CA ALA A 7 -23.30 -3.12 -7.55
C ALA A 7 -22.66 -3.87 -8.73
N ASP A 8 -22.81 -3.37 -9.96
CA ASP A 8 -22.29 -4.01 -11.17
C ASP A 8 -20.77 -4.03 -11.24
N ASP A 9 -20.13 -2.95 -10.77
CA ASP A 9 -18.67 -2.83 -10.71
C ASP A 9 -18.07 -3.52 -9.48
N LYS A 10 -18.93 -4.01 -8.58
CA LYS A 10 -18.52 -4.53 -7.26
C LYS A 10 -17.61 -3.52 -6.53
N LEU A 11 -17.90 -2.24 -6.69
CA LEU A 11 -17.14 -1.13 -6.15
C LEU A 11 -17.74 -0.66 -4.84
N VAL A 12 -16.90 -0.47 -3.84
CA VAL A 12 -17.21 0.35 -2.66
C VAL A 12 -16.13 1.43 -2.54
N SER A 13 -16.56 2.68 -2.49
CA SER A 13 -15.70 3.84 -2.23
C SER A 13 -16.14 4.53 -0.93
N LYS A 14 -15.20 4.72 -0.02
CA LYS A 14 -15.41 5.42 1.24
C LYS A 14 -14.41 6.55 1.38
N ASP A 15 -14.92 7.75 1.63
CA ASP A 15 -14.13 8.97 1.83
C ASP A 15 -13.08 9.23 0.72
N GLY A 16 -13.42 8.83 -0.53
CA GLY A 16 -12.59 9.02 -1.71
C GLY A 16 -11.65 7.85 -2.06
N VAL A 17 -11.58 6.82 -1.23
CA VAL A 17 -10.78 5.61 -1.51
C VAL A 17 -11.71 4.49 -1.97
N GLY A 18 -11.49 3.94 -3.15
CA GLY A 18 -12.33 2.91 -3.77
C GLY A 18 -11.62 1.58 -3.96
N TYR A 19 -12.35 0.47 -3.75
CA TYR A 19 -11.92 -0.88 -4.05
C TYR A 19 -12.96 -1.61 -4.89
N ASN A 20 -12.50 -2.27 -5.96
CA ASN A 20 -13.31 -3.06 -6.89
C ASN A 20 -13.26 -4.55 -6.54
N ASN A 21 -14.11 -5.33 -7.19
CA ASN A 21 -14.20 -6.78 -7.05
C ASN A 21 -14.56 -7.26 -5.64
N LEU A 22 -15.23 -6.42 -4.86
CA LEU A 22 -15.74 -6.80 -3.55
C LEU A 22 -16.98 -7.69 -3.68
N ASP A 23 -17.15 -8.61 -2.73
CA ASP A 23 -18.38 -9.42 -2.67
C ASP A 23 -19.54 -8.55 -2.16
N LEU A 24 -20.45 -8.19 -3.07
CA LEU A 24 -21.65 -7.43 -2.83
C LEU A 24 -22.94 -8.27 -3.02
N SER A 25 -22.83 -9.59 -2.98
CA SER A 25 -23.95 -10.53 -3.18
C SER A 25 -25.09 -10.41 -2.14
N PHE A 26 -24.82 -9.72 -1.04
CA PHE A 26 -25.82 -9.43 0.01
C PHE A 26 -26.74 -8.25 -0.33
N LEU A 27 -26.41 -7.43 -1.34
CA LEU A 27 -27.29 -6.35 -1.80
C LEU A 27 -28.53 -6.93 -2.52
N ASP A 28 -29.67 -6.26 -2.35
CA ASP A 28 -30.83 -6.58 -3.15
C ASP A 28 -30.53 -6.47 -4.65
N SER A 29 -31.04 -7.40 -5.43
CA SER A 29 -30.75 -7.50 -6.86
C SER A 29 -31.26 -6.30 -7.68
N ASP A 30 -32.18 -5.52 -7.14
CA ASP A 30 -32.71 -4.31 -7.75
C ASP A 30 -31.86 -3.06 -7.47
N VAL A 31 -30.92 -3.13 -6.52
CA VAL A 31 -29.99 -2.04 -6.23
C VAL A 31 -28.95 -1.93 -7.34
N TRP A 32 -28.84 -0.74 -7.93
CA TRP A 32 -27.77 -0.41 -8.88
C TRP A 32 -26.63 0.33 -8.21
N ALA A 33 -26.97 1.41 -7.44
CA ALA A 33 -25.97 2.16 -6.70
C ALA A 33 -26.52 2.67 -5.37
N VAL A 34 -25.63 3.00 -4.44
CA VAL A 34 -25.92 3.69 -3.17
C VAL A 34 -24.99 4.87 -3.06
N GLN A 35 -25.56 6.04 -2.78
CA GLN A 35 -24.80 7.25 -2.50
C GLN A 35 -25.15 7.73 -1.09
N TRP A 36 -24.11 7.99 -0.30
CA TRP A 36 -24.28 8.47 1.07
C TRP A 36 -23.32 9.61 1.38
N ASP A 37 -23.83 10.65 2.03
CA ASP A 37 -23.00 11.74 2.55
C ASP A 37 -23.45 12.11 3.97
N THR A 38 -22.56 11.89 4.92
CA THR A 38 -22.65 12.29 6.34
C THR A 38 -23.82 11.65 7.08
N ASN A 39 -25.08 12.03 6.81
CA ASN A 39 -26.26 11.59 7.54
C ASN A 39 -27.48 11.32 6.64
N LYS A 40 -27.31 11.37 5.34
CA LYS A 40 -28.36 11.09 4.36
C LYS A 40 -27.76 10.57 3.07
N GLY A 41 -28.56 9.89 2.30
CA GLY A 41 -28.17 9.36 1.00
C GLY A 41 -29.36 8.87 0.21
N HIS A 42 -29.09 8.15 -0.85
CA HIS A 42 -30.13 7.52 -1.65
C HIS A 42 -29.64 6.19 -2.25
N ILE A 43 -30.60 5.34 -2.56
CA ILE A 43 -30.41 4.12 -3.33
C ILE A 43 -30.95 4.39 -4.74
N GLU A 44 -30.13 4.12 -5.73
CA GLU A 44 -30.52 4.11 -7.13
C GLU A 44 -30.85 2.66 -7.52
N LYS A 45 -32.05 2.42 -8.04
CA LYS A 45 -32.51 1.11 -8.45
C LYS A 45 -32.39 0.90 -9.96
N ARG A 46 -32.41 -0.36 -10.38
CA ARG A 46 -32.31 -0.74 -11.80
C ARG A 46 -33.49 -0.30 -12.64
N ASP A 47 -34.63 -0.05 -12.03
CA ASP A 47 -35.82 0.53 -12.68
C ASP A 47 -35.76 2.08 -12.77
N LEU A 48 -34.63 2.68 -12.45
CA LEU A 48 -34.36 4.12 -12.40
C LEU A 48 -35.06 4.86 -11.26
N SER A 49 -35.72 4.17 -10.35
CA SER A 49 -36.28 4.79 -9.15
C SER A 49 -35.18 5.14 -8.15
N ILE A 50 -35.42 6.18 -7.35
CA ILE A 50 -34.52 6.65 -6.30
C ILE A 50 -35.25 6.57 -4.98
N VAL A 51 -34.60 6.00 -3.97
CA VAL A 51 -35.11 5.88 -2.61
C VAL A 51 -34.19 6.63 -1.66
N GLU A 52 -34.69 7.71 -1.07
CA GLU A 52 -33.95 8.47 -0.05
C GLU A 52 -33.77 7.63 1.23
N ILE A 53 -32.59 7.71 1.81
CA ILE A 53 -32.24 7.02 3.06
C ILE A 53 -31.61 7.97 4.07
N THR A 54 -31.92 7.77 5.34
CA THR A 54 -31.33 8.47 6.49
C THR A 54 -30.65 7.50 7.45
N ASP A 55 -30.59 6.22 7.09
CA ASP A 55 -29.92 5.15 7.83
C ASP A 55 -28.97 4.41 6.90
N ILE A 56 -27.70 4.33 7.28
CA ILE A 56 -26.65 3.63 6.54
C ILE A 56 -26.47 2.19 6.99
N THR A 57 -27.08 1.81 8.11
CA THR A 57 -26.89 0.47 8.73
C THR A 57 -27.11 -0.70 7.77
N PRO A 58 -28.07 -0.67 6.82
CA PRO A 58 -28.23 -1.76 5.84
C PRO A 58 -26.98 -2.03 4.97
N PHE A 59 -26.06 -1.04 4.88
CA PHE A 59 -24.85 -1.11 4.07
C PHE A 59 -23.56 -1.35 4.89
N ASN A 60 -23.69 -1.66 6.19
CA ASN A 60 -22.53 -1.93 7.05
C ASN A 60 -21.67 -3.10 6.54
N THR A 61 -22.27 -4.09 5.89
CA THR A 61 -21.51 -5.19 5.27
C THR A 61 -20.63 -4.70 4.13
N ALA A 62 -21.11 -3.78 3.30
CA ALA A 62 -20.28 -3.15 2.26
C ALA A 62 -19.13 -2.34 2.86
N ILE A 63 -19.39 -1.60 3.94
CA ILE A 63 -18.36 -0.84 4.67
C ILE A 63 -17.32 -1.80 5.27
N ALA A 64 -17.73 -2.94 5.80
CA ALA A 64 -16.82 -3.97 6.32
C ALA A 64 -15.94 -4.54 5.19
N LYS A 65 -16.50 -4.87 4.03
CA LYS A 65 -15.74 -5.34 2.86
C LYS A 65 -14.72 -4.31 2.38
N TRP A 66 -15.11 -3.04 2.35
CA TRP A 66 -14.18 -1.95 2.07
C TRP A 66 -13.05 -1.90 3.10
N THR A 67 -13.37 -2.03 4.40
CA THR A 67 -12.36 -2.00 5.48
C THR A 67 -11.38 -3.16 5.34
N GLU A 68 -11.85 -4.39 5.10
CA GLU A 68 -11.00 -5.56 4.83
C GLU A 68 -10.02 -5.30 3.68
N ALA A 69 -10.51 -4.74 2.56
CA ALA A 69 -9.68 -4.44 1.40
C ALA A 69 -8.65 -3.32 1.68
N ASN A 70 -9.07 -2.29 2.42
CA ASN A 70 -8.20 -1.18 2.81
C ASN A 70 -7.08 -1.65 3.75
N ASP A 71 -7.39 -2.48 4.73
CA ASP A 71 -6.41 -3.02 5.67
C ASP A 71 -5.44 -3.98 4.96
N ALA A 72 -5.94 -4.79 4.01
CA ALA A 72 -5.09 -5.63 3.17
C ALA A 72 -4.14 -4.81 2.28
N ALA A 73 -4.63 -3.72 1.68
CA ALA A 73 -3.80 -2.82 0.89
C ALA A 73 -2.73 -2.13 1.75
N ALA A 74 -3.10 -1.68 2.96
CA ALA A 74 -2.16 -1.09 3.91
C ALA A 74 -1.09 -2.10 4.36
N ALA A 75 -1.49 -3.34 4.64
CA ALA A 75 -0.57 -4.42 5.00
C ALA A 75 0.39 -4.77 3.85
N ALA A 76 -0.11 -4.78 2.59
CA ALA A 76 0.72 -5.02 1.40
C ALA A 76 1.71 -3.89 1.13
N ALA A 77 1.35 -2.63 1.48
CA ALA A 77 2.21 -1.46 1.34
C ALA A 77 3.21 -1.30 2.50
N ALA A 78 3.02 -2.02 3.61
CA ALA A 78 3.91 -1.93 4.76
C ALA A 78 5.33 -2.44 4.41
N PRO A 79 6.37 -1.80 4.97
CA PRO A 79 7.74 -2.30 4.84
C PRO A 79 7.84 -3.77 5.27
N ASN A 80 8.46 -4.58 4.43
CA ASN A 80 8.62 -6.02 4.62
C ASN A 80 10.01 -6.48 4.18
N GLU A 81 10.32 -7.75 4.37
CA GLU A 81 11.62 -8.30 3.98
C GLU A 81 11.95 -8.07 2.51
N GLN A 82 10.97 -8.16 1.62
CA GLN A 82 11.19 -7.98 0.19
C GLN A 82 11.58 -6.53 -0.14
N SER A 83 10.84 -5.54 0.38
CA SER A 83 11.17 -4.12 0.17
C SER A 83 12.52 -3.74 0.79
N PHE A 84 12.80 -4.26 1.98
CA PHE A 84 14.11 -4.11 2.64
C PHE A 84 15.26 -4.67 1.78
N ARG A 85 15.10 -5.88 1.24
CA ARG A 85 16.13 -6.48 0.38
C ARG A 85 16.31 -5.73 -0.93
N ALA A 86 15.23 -5.25 -1.52
CA ALA A 86 15.27 -4.44 -2.74
C ALA A 86 16.06 -3.14 -2.52
N GLU A 87 15.82 -2.42 -1.43
CA GLU A 87 16.56 -1.21 -1.08
C GLU A 87 18.04 -1.50 -0.82
N ARG A 88 18.36 -2.53 -0.05
CA ARG A 88 19.73 -2.95 0.19
C ARG A 88 20.46 -3.31 -1.12
N ASP A 89 19.81 -4.05 -2.00
CA ASP A 89 20.39 -4.49 -3.26
C ASP A 89 20.63 -3.29 -4.18
N TYR A 90 19.70 -2.31 -4.22
CA TYR A 90 19.89 -1.05 -4.91
C TYR A 90 21.12 -0.28 -4.38
N LEU A 91 21.32 -0.21 -3.05
CA LEU A 91 22.47 0.46 -2.44
C LEU A 91 23.79 -0.27 -2.77
N LEU A 92 23.77 -1.61 -2.85
CA LEU A 92 24.93 -2.39 -3.29
C LEU A 92 25.24 -2.15 -4.76
N GLU A 93 24.24 -2.20 -5.65
CA GLU A 93 24.38 -1.99 -7.08
C GLU A 93 24.89 -0.57 -7.39
N SER A 94 24.28 0.45 -6.80
CA SER A 94 24.68 1.85 -6.97
C SER A 94 26.10 2.15 -6.53
N SER A 95 26.68 1.32 -5.67
CA SER A 95 28.05 1.44 -5.16
C SER A 95 29.07 0.46 -5.80
N ASP A 96 28.68 -0.36 -6.79
CA ASP A 96 29.57 -1.37 -7.41
C ASP A 96 30.82 -0.74 -8.04
N TRP A 97 30.67 0.43 -8.68
CA TRP A 97 31.77 1.14 -9.30
C TRP A 97 32.90 1.52 -8.33
N THR A 98 32.60 1.64 -7.02
CA THR A 98 33.58 2.07 -6.01
C THR A 98 34.67 1.04 -5.72
N VAL A 99 34.41 -0.22 -6.08
CA VAL A 99 35.32 -1.35 -5.79
C VAL A 99 35.94 -1.96 -7.06
N LEU A 100 35.69 -1.36 -8.23
CA LEU A 100 36.31 -1.77 -9.48
C LEU A 100 37.80 -1.42 -9.49
N ALA A 101 38.59 -2.16 -10.30
CA ALA A 101 40.03 -1.98 -10.40
C ALA A 101 40.40 -0.61 -10.99
N ASP A 102 39.54 -0.04 -11.83
CA ASP A 102 39.68 1.28 -12.50
C ASP A 102 38.89 2.40 -11.78
N SER A 103 38.42 2.14 -10.57
CA SER A 103 37.76 3.17 -9.78
C SER A 103 38.67 4.38 -9.53
N PRO A 104 38.19 5.61 -9.74
CA PRO A 104 39.00 6.83 -9.54
C PRO A 104 39.26 7.16 -8.05
N LEU A 105 38.75 6.36 -7.13
CA LEU A 105 38.87 6.57 -5.70
C LEU A 105 40.29 6.23 -5.19
N SER A 106 40.76 6.96 -4.18
CA SER A 106 41.99 6.62 -3.47
C SER A 106 41.82 5.25 -2.75
N SER A 107 42.92 4.57 -2.46
CA SER A 107 42.90 3.28 -1.73
C SER A 107 42.19 3.38 -0.39
N THR A 108 42.34 4.52 0.33
CA THR A 108 41.64 4.78 1.58
C THR A 108 40.12 4.85 1.37
N LYS A 109 39.69 5.58 0.34
CA LYS A 109 38.25 5.69 0.01
C LYS A 109 37.68 4.35 -0.46
N GLN A 110 38.41 3.59 -1.27
CA GLN A 110 37.99 2.24 -1.63
C GLN A 110 37.82 1.31 -0.40
N ALA A 111 38.67 1.46 0.63
CA ALA A 111 38.54 0.69 1.87
C ALA A 111 37.29 1.10 2.66
N GLU A 112 36.97 2.40 2.74
CA GLU A 112 35.74 2.90 3.36
C GLU A 112 34.49 2.35 2.65
N TRP A 113 34.47 2.39 1.32
CA TRP A 113 33.36 1.84 0.53
C TRP A 113 33.23 0.31 0.67
N LYS A 114 34.34 -0.41 0.76
CA LYS A 114 34.29 -1.87 1.06
C LYS A 114 33.65 -2.15 2.40
N THR A 115 33.97 -1.33 3.44
CA THR A 115 33.37 -1.45 4.78
C THR A 115 31.86 -1.17 4.73
N TYR A 116 31.44 -0.10 4.06
CA TYR A 116 30.04 0.24 3.85
C TYR A 116 29.27 -0.92 3.18
N ARG A 117 29.81 -1.43 2.08
CA ARG A 117 29.20 -2.54 1.33
C ARG A 117 29.13 -3.83 2.14
N GLN A 118 30.14 -4.08 2.99
CA GLN A 118 30.10 -5.23 3.89
C GLN A 118 28.99 -5.06 4.94
N ALA A 119 28.84 -3.87 5.52
CA ALA A 119 27.77 -3.57 6.46
C ALA A 119 26.38 -3.79 5.81
N LEU A 120 26.18 -3.42 4.55
CA LEU A 120 24.94 -3.69 3.80
C LEU A 120 24.69 -5.21 3.64
N ARG A 121 25.73 -6.02 3.39
CA ARG A 121 25.58 -7.48 3.25
C ARG A 121 25.25 -8.15 4.58
N ASP A 122 25.74 -7.60 5.69
CA ASP A 122 25.53 -8.16 7.02
C ASP A 122 24.19 -7.71 7.64
N LEU A 123 23.61 -6.64 7.12
CA LEU A 123 22.37 -6.02 7.63
C LEU A 123 21.19 -7.01 7.78
N PRO A 124 20.94 -7.96 6.84
CA PRO A 124 19.84 -8.92 6.98
C PRO A 124 19.94 -9.83 8.19
N ALA A 125 21.15 -10.12 8.67
CA ALA A 125 21.34 -11.01 9.82
C ALA A 125 20.88 -10.38 11.16
N SER A 126 20.81 -9.04 11.21
CA SER A 126 20.44 -8.28 12.39
C SER A 126 19.09 -7.56 12.28
N THR A 127 18.46 -7.56 11.09
CA THR A 127 17.19 -6.86 10.84
C THR A 127 16.00 -7.77 11.09
N THR A 128 15.20 -7.45 12.08
CA THR A 128 13.93 -8.12 12.40
C THR A 128 12.72 -7.18 12.31
N ASP A 129 12.96 -5.87 12.34
CA ASP A 129 11.94 -4.82 12.18
C ASP A 129 12.19 -4.06 10.87
N TYR A 130 11.42 -4.42 9.84
CA TYR A 130 11.56 -3.81 8.52
C TYR A 130 10.95 -2.41 8.42
N ALA A 131 10.15 -1.98 9.40
CA ALA A 131 9.59 -0.63 9.44
C ALA A 131 10.61 0.42 9.93
N ASN A 132 11.63 -0.01 10.69
CA ASN A 132 12.59 0.88 11.33
C ASN A 132 14.04 0.50 11.00
N VAL A 133 14.33 0.16 9.75
CA VAL A 133 15.68 -0.20 9.31
C VAL A 133 16.60 1.00 9.33
N THR A 134 17.77 0.85 9.97
CA THR A 134 18.85 1.82 9.88
C THR A 134 19.90 1.35 8.90
N TYR A 135 19.92 1.94 7.72
CA TYR A 135 20.95 1.65 6.72
C TYR A 135 22.28 2.33 7.07
N PRO A 136 23.43 1.71 6.75
CA PRO A 136 24.72 2.35 6.91
C PRO A 136 24.82 3.61 6.03
N THR A 137 25.55 4.61 6.51
CA THR A 137 25.76 5.86 5.76
C THR A 137 26.84 5.65 4.73
N PRO A 138 26.59 5.99 3.43
CA PRO A 138 27.60 5.88 2.40
C PRO A 138 28.78 6.85 2.65
N PRO A 139 30.04 6.46 2.39
CA PRO A 139 31.16 7.35 2.45
C PRO A 139 31.06 8.48 1.42
N SER A 140 31.67 9.64 1.71
CA SER A 140 31.84 10.68 0.70
C SER A 140 32.81 10.24 -0.42
N VAL A 141 32.58 10.72 -1.62
CA VAL A 141 33.45 10.53 -2.78
C VAL A 141 34.64 11.49 -2.71
#